data_b06049bf1ed0c1e43d26f033ec21bd2f
#
_entry.id   b06049bf1ed0c1e43d26f033ec21bd2f
#
_cell.length_a   1.000
_cell.length_b   1.000
_cell.length_c   1.000
_cell.angle_alpha   90.00
_cell.angle_beta   90.00
_cell.angle_gamma   90.00
#
_symmetry.space_group_name_H-M   'P 1'
#
loop_
_entity.id
_entity.type
_entity.pdbx_description
1 polymer ?
#
loop_
_entity_poly.entity_id
_entity_poly.type
_entity_poly.pdbx_seq_one_letter_code
_entity_poly.pdbx_strand_id
1 'polypeptide(L)'
;MKSILLLVSFVFIAFSYCEESDVNQIDHVDMGKFSPEEVKFRYLEINGIKMRLAEMGNGPLVLLAHGWPESWYSWRHQLVGLSKAGFRVIAPDMRGYGGTDAPSEVNQYDINHLTADMIGILDALGEKTASIVGHDWGAPVATYSALFYPERFTKLVIMSVPYNGRQDQNPIEGMKAVFQDNFFYILYHNEPDGVAEKEYDKDPRDLISKFYQSPGSQTKSPKITDPKRSAGGFLPRIGEPEGLPDWFTPKDLDYVVGQFEESGFRGGVNYYRNIERNWKLTKDLKDHKIKVPTLFIAGSRDMVIGGASKEMLQSSMKEAIPLLEEVILFPNIGHWVQQEAPEETNKILISFLNESN
;
A
#
# COMPACT_ATOMS: atom_id res chain seq x y z
N MET A 1 29.52 8.45 -4.89
CA MET A 1 29.40 8.38 -3.43
C MET A 1 28.43 9.45 -2.89
N LYS A 2 27.25 9.68 -3.49
CA LYS A 2 26.28 10.68 -3.01
C LYS A 2 24.81 10.22 -3.05
N SER A 3 24.52 8.93 -3.22
CA SER A 3 23.13 8.45 -3.39
C SER A 3 22.67 7.37 -2.39
N ILE A 4 23.35 7.17 -1.28
CA ILE A 4 23.00 6.11 -0.30
C ILE A 4 22.36 6.67 0.98
N LEU A 5 22.13 7.98 1.08
CA LEU A 5 21.80 8.62 2.38
C LEU A 5 20.30 8.88 2.61
N LEU A 6 19.38 8.29 1.84
CA LEU A 6 17.95 8.62 1.96
C LEU A 6 17.08 7.57 2.64
N LEU A 7 17.66 6.52 3.22
CA LEU A 7 16.84 5.47 3.81
C LEU A 7 16.99 5.25 5.33
N VAL A 8 17.90 5.90 6.02
CA VAL A 8 17.98 5.77 7.48
C VAL A 8 18.68 6.97 8.11
N SER A 9 17.97 7.94 8.58
CA SER A 9 18.46 8.91 9.55
C SER A 9 17.42 9.13 10.63
N PHE A 10 17.44 8.30 11.67
CA PHE A 10 16.87 8.67 12.95
C PHE A 10 17.83 9.66 13.62
N VAL A 11 17.57 10.95 13.50
CA VAL A 11 18.15 11.98 14.37
C VAL A 11 17.04 12.96 14.73
N PHE A 12 16.80 13.09 16.01
CA PHE A 12 15.94 14.11 16.60
C PHE A 12 16.42 15.51 16.20
N ILE A 13 15.62 16.26 15.45
CA ILE A 13 15.79 17.71 15.30
C ILE A 13 14.43 18.39 15.46
N ALA A 14 14.48 19.50 16.17
CA ALA A 14 13.37 20.31 16.66
C ALA A 14 12.47 20.88 15.56
N PHE A 15 11.19 21.01 15.90
CA PHE A 15 10.11 21.59 15.12
C PHE A 15 10.36 23.04 14.70
N SER A 16 10.17 23.30 13.41
CA SER A 16 9.86 24.60 12.84
C SER A 16 8.49 24.53 12.19
N TYR A 17 7.59 25.42 12.58
CA TYR A 17 6.24 25.55 12.02
C TYR A 17 6.31 25.92 10.54
N CYS A 18 5.55 25.24 9.69
CA CYS A 18 5.28 25.65 8.33
C CYS A 18 3.78 25.88 8.16
N GLU A 19 3.45 26.97 7.49
CA GLU A 19 2.11 27.54 7.33
C GLU A 19 1.17 26.65 6.51
N GLU A 20 -0.11 26.76 6.86
CA GLU A 20 -1.26 26.14 6.16
C GLU A 20 -1.36 26.66 4.72
N SER A 21 -1.38 25.77 3.76
CA SER A 21 -1.75 26.06 2.38
C SER A 21 -3.20 25.68 2.12
N ASP A 22 -3.92 26.59 1.49
CA ASP A 22 -5.34 26.60 1.18
C ASP A 22 -5.88 25.32 0.53
N VAL A 23 -6.59 24.51 1.30
CA VAL A 23 -7.53 23.51 0.81
C VAL A 23 -8.94 24.03 1.10
N ASN A 24 -9.32 25.13 0.48
CA ASN A 24 -10.68 25.66 0.60
C ASN A 24 -11.33 25.81 -0.78
N GLN A 25 -12.38 25.03 -0.93
CA GLN A 25 -13.48 24.99 -1.90
C GLN A 25 -13.53 23.70 -2.75
N ILE A 26 -13.89 22.60 -2.10
CA ILE A 26 -14.56 21.51 -2.80
C ILE A 26 -15.91 21.35 -2.07
N ASP A 27 -17.02 21.48 -2.80
CA ASP A 27 -18.38 21.31 -2.29
C ASP A 27 -18.52 20.00 -1.52
N HIS A 28 -19.38 20.00 -0.51
CA HIS A 28 -19.70 18.83 0.30
C HIS A 28 -20.19 17.68 -0.60
N VAL A 29 -19.27 16.76 -0.93
CA VAL A 29 -19.64 15.48 -1.50
C VAL A 29 -20.19 14.65 -0.35
N ASP A 30 -21.48 14.27 -0.42
CA ASP A 30 -22.07 13.31 0.53
C ASP A 30 -21.36 11.96 0.37
N MET A 31 -20.44 11.69 1.25
CA MET A 31 -19.60 10.50 1.20
C MET A 31 -20.34 9.22 1.57
N GLY A 32 -21.58 9.32 2.10
CA GLY A 32 -22.38 8.18 2.58
C GLY A 32 -21.63 7.32 3.62
N LYS A 33 -22.43 6.61 4.41
CA LYS A 33 -21.85 5.60 5.30
C LYS A 33 -21.61 4.30 4.52
N PHE A 34 -20.47 3.67 4.74
CA PHE A 34 -20.20 2.34 4.21
C PHE A 34 -21.25 1.33 4.74
N SER A 35 -21.85 0.57 3.81
CA SER A 35 -22.71 -0.57 4.11
C SER A 35 -22.16 -1.79 3.37
N PRO A 36 -21.73 -2.84 4.09
CA PRO A 36 -21.20 -4.05 3.45
C PRO A 36 -22.19 -4.70 2.47
N GLU A 37 -23.50 -4.49 2.67
CA GLU A 37 -24.58 -5.06 1.85
C GLU A 37 -24.64 -4.45 0.44
N GLU A 38 -24.08 -3.26 0.24
CA GLU A 38 -24.02 -2.58 -1.06
C GLU A 38 -22.86 -3.06 -1.92
N VAL A 39 -21.86 -3.73 -1.33
CA VAL A 39 -20.70 -4.26 -2.02
C VAL A 39 -21.06 -5.56 -2.74
N LYS A 40 -20.83 -5.59 -4.05
CA LYS A 40 -20.96 -6.81 -4.85
C LYS A 40 -19.65 -7.56 -4.88
N PHE A 41 -19.67 -8.80 -4.43
CA PHE A 41 -18.52 -9.69 -4.58
C PHE A 41 -18.60 -10.47 -5.88
N ARG A 42 -17.50 -10.49 -6.59
CA ARG A 42 -17.30 -11.26 -7.81
C ARG A 42 -16.03 -12.09 -7.69
N TYR A 43 -16.07 -13.29 -8.24
CA TYR A 43 -14.89 -14.13 -8.38
C TYR A 43 -14.54 -14.28 -9.85
N LEU A 44 -13.27 -14.11 -10.19
CA LEU A 44 -12.74 -14.25 -11.55
C LEU A 44 -11.59 -15.26 -11.55
N GLU A 45 -11.59 -16.14 -12.56
CA GLU A 45 -10.44 -17.00 -12.86
C GLU A 45 -9.50 -16.21 -13.78
N ILE A 46 -8.39 -15.73 -13.22
CA ILE A 46 -7.40 -14.91 -13.94
C ILE A 46 -5.99 -15.34 -13.58
N ASN A 47 -5.10 -15.33 -14.54
CA ASN A 47 -3.67 -15.60 -14.32
C ASN A 47 -3.40 -16.83 -13.44
N GLY A 48 -4.22 -17.88 -13.59
CA GLY A 48 -4.09 -19.15 -12.88
C GLY A 48 -4.55 -19.17 -11.43
N ILE A 49 -5.28 -18.16 -10.98
CA ILE A 49 -5.88 -18.07 -9.64
C ILE A 49 -7.34 -17.64 -9.71
N LYS A 50 -8.11 -18.04 -8.70
CA LYS A 50 -9.44 -17.50 -8.43
C LYS A 50 -9.32 -16.28 -7.53
N MET A 51 -9.66 -15.11 -8.07
CA MET A 51 -9.54 -13.82 -7.38
C MET A 51 -10.90 -13.29 -6.97
N ARG A 52 -11.03 -12.86 -5.70
CA ARG A 52 -12.20 -12.16 -5.18
C ARG A 52 -12.08 -10.66 -5.42
N LEU A 53 -13.14 -10.06 -5.95
CA LEU A 53 -13.25 -8.62 -6.18
C LEU A 53 -14.42 -8.06 -5.39
N ALA A 54 -14.21 -6.94 -4.71
CA ALA A 54 -15.27 -6.08 -4.20
C ALA A 54 -15.55 -5.00 -5.25
N GLU A 55 -16.81 -4.85 -5.67
CA GLU A 55 -17.24 -3.98 -6.77
C GLU A 55 -18.40 -3.07 -6.33
N MET A 56 -18.29 -1.77 -6.66
CA MET A 56 -19.36 -0.78 -6.50
C MET A 56 -19.41 0.18 -7.68
N GLY A 57 -20.60 0.75 -7.95
CA GLY A 57 -20.82 1.80 -8.93
C GLY A 57 -20.80 1.33 -10.38
N ASN A 58 -20.87 2.31 -11.28
CA ASN A 58 -20.86 2.15 -12.74
C ASN A 58 -20.14 3.36 -13.34
N GLY A 59 -19.51 3.22 -14.52
CA GLY A 59 -18.79 4.30 -15.20
C GLY A 59 -17.35 3.93 -15.48
N PRO A 60 -16.43 4.90 -15.61
CA PRO A 60 -15.02 4.63 -15.85
C PRO A 60 -14.43 3.78 -14.72
N LEU A 61 -13.63 2.77 -15.07
CA LEU A 61 -13.08 1.82 -14.11
C LEU A 61 -11.92 2.41 -13.31
N VAL A 62 -11.98 2.23 -11.99
CA VAL A 62 -10.89 2.50 -11.03
C VAL A 62 -10.55 1.20 -10.31
N LEU A 63 -9.29 0.76 -10.41
CA LEU A 63 -8.75 -0.38 -9.66
C LEU A 63 -8.04 0.13 -8.40
N LEU A 64 -8.32 -0.50 -7.26
CA LEU A 64 -7.76 -0.14 -5.95
C LEU A 64 -6.92 -1.31 -5.40
N ALA A 65 -5.61 -1.25 -5.55
CA ALA A 65 -4.69 -2.28 -5.08
C ALA A 65 -4.25 -1.99 -3.64
N HIS A 66 -4.58 -2.91 -2.71
CA HIS A 66 -4.19 -2.80 -1.31
C HIS A 66 -2.78 -3.36 -1.04
N GLY A 67 -2.26 -3.12 0.16
CA GLY A 67 -0.96 -3.57 0.60
C GLY A 67 -0.96 -4.61 1.72
N TRP A 68 0.04 -4.57 2.60
CA TRP A 68 0.23 -5.50 3.70
C TRP A 68 0.13 -4.79 5.06
N PRO A 69 -0.53 -5.36 6.06
CA PRO A 69 -1.44 -6.50 6.02
C PRO A 69 -2.89 -6.05 5.82
N GLU A 70 -3.32 -5.94 4.58
CA GLU A 70 -4.61 -5.38 4.21
C GLU A 70 -5.51 -6.41 3.48
N SER A 71 -6.66 -5.96 3.01
CA SER A 71 -7.57 -6.64 2.10
C SER A 71 -8.36 -5.58 1.30
N TRP A 72 -9.30 -5.98 0.44
CA TRP A 72 -10.22 -5.04 -0.20
C TRP A 72 -10.87 -4.07 0.80
N TYR A 73 -11.01 -4.48 2.06
CA TYR A 73 -11.70 -3.72 3.11
C TYR A 73 -11.01 -2.40 3.48
N SER A 74 -9.72 -2.30 3.22
CA SER A 74 -8.98 -1.05 3.38
C SER A 74 -9.53 0.07 2.48
N TRP A 75 -10.19 -0.29 1.40
CA TRP A 75 -10.79 0.60 0.42
C TRP A 75 -12.29 0.84 0.63
N ARG A 76 -12.88 0.39 1.76
CA ARG A 76 -14.32 0.47 2.02
C ARG A 76 -14.92 1.88 1.86
N HIS A 77 -14.17 2.90 2.24
CA HIS A 77 -14.59 4.30 2.11
C HIS A 77 -14.44 4.81 0.67
N GLN A 78 -13.41 4.39 -0.05
CA GLN A 78 -13.18 4.76 -1.45
C GLN A 78 -14.15 4.08 -2.39
N LEU A 79 -14.55 2.82 -2.11
CA LEU A 79 -15.61 2.13 -2.84
C LEU A 79 -16.90 2.96 -2.84
N VAL A 80 -17.31 3.47 -1.67
CA VAL A 80 -18.53 4.31 -1.55
C VAL A 80 -18.32 5.68 -2.21
N GLY A 81 -17.24 6.39 -1.86
CA GLY A 81 -17.02 7.76 -2.33
C GLY A 81 -16.88 7.85 -3.85
N LEU A 82 -16.03 7.00 -4.43
CA LEU A 82 -15.80 7.01 -5.88
C LEU A 82 -17.02 6.48 -6.66
N SER A 83 -17.75 5.48 -6.15
CA SER A 83 -18.97 5.01 -6.82
C SER A 83 -20.06 6.07 -6.87
N LYS A 84 -20.23 6.87 -5.81
CA LYS A 84 -21.14 8.02 -5.79
C LYS A 84 -20.71 9.14 -6.73
N ALA A 85 -19.39 9.27 -6.95
CA ALA A 85 -18.84 10.21 -7.92
C ALA A 85 -18.95 9.74 -9.37
N GLY A 86 -19.58 8.58 -9.63
CA GLY A 86 -19.86 8.07 -10.97
C GLY A 86 -18.79 7.15 -11.56
N PHE A 87 -17.92 6.60 -10.73
CA PHE A 87 -16.92 5.60 -11.15
C PHE A 87 -17.43 4.17 -10.90
N ARG A 88 -16.98 3.24 -11.71
CA ARG A 88 -16.97 1.81 -11.41
C ARG A 88 -15.71 1.50 -10.63
N VAL A 89 -15.83 1.06 -9.39
CA VAL A 89 -14.71 0.86 -8.48
C VAL A 89 -14.55 -0.62 -8.18
N ILE A 90 -13.34 -1.12 -8.32
CA ILE A 90 -13.00 -2.51 -8.02
C ILE A 90 -11.79 -2.54 -7.10
N ALA A 91 -11.98 -3.17 -5.95
CA ALA A 91 -10.92 -3.48 -5.00
C ALA A 91 -10.77 -5.02 -4.91
N PRO A 92 -9.75 -5.61 -5.53
CA PRO A 92 -9.46 -7.03 -5.35
C PRO A 92 -8.96 -7.30 -3.94
N ASP A 93 -9.21 -8.52 -3.41
CA ASP A 93 -8.23 -9.10 -2.53
C ASP A 93 -7.04 -9.49 -3.40
N MET A 94 -5.91 -8.89 -3.15
CA MET A 94 -4.70 -9.15 -3.91
C MET A 94 -4.30 -10.63 -3.77
N ARG A 95 -3.55 -11.18 -4.72
CA ARG A 95 -3.05 -12.57 -4.67
C ARG A 95 -2.50 -12.93 -3.30
N GLY A 96 -3.04 -13.99 -2.67
CA GLY A 96 -2.61 -14.47 -1.36
C GLY A 96 -3.27 -13.80 -0.15
N TYR A 97 -4.34 -13.02 -0.38
CA TYR A 97 -5.10 -12.34 0.68
C TYR A 97 -6.58 -12.67 0.61
N GLY A 98 -7.21 -12.63 1.77
CA GLY A 98 -8.66 -12.76 1.92
C GLY A 98 -9.24 -13.94 1.16
N GLY A 99 -10.26 -13.70 0.32
CA GLY A 99 -10.92 -14.73 -0.48
C GLY A 99 -10.28 -15.04 -1.82
N THR A 100 -9.07 -14.55 -2.09
CA THR A 100 -8.29 -14.85 -3.30
C THR A 100 -7.31 -15.99 -3.05
N ASP A 101 -7.09 -16.86 -4.05
CA ASP A 101 -6.16 -17.96 -3.94
C ASP A 101 -4.76 -17.52 -3.50
N ALA A 102 -4.13 -18.39 -2.67
CA ALA A 102 -2.80 -18.19 -2.12
C ALA A 102 -1.83 -19.30 -2.58
N PRO A 103 -1.25 -19.20 -3.81
CA PRO A 103 -0.27 -20.17 -4.29
C PRO A 103 0.87 -20.40 -3.30
N SER A 104 1.39 -21.65 -3.24
CA SER A 104 2.42 -22.02 -2.27
C SER A 104 3.79 -21.47 -2.60
N GLU A 105 4.10 -21.35 -3.90
CA GLU A 105 5.41 -20.98 -4.41
C GLU A 105 5.66 -19.47 -4.29
N VAL A 106 6.79 -19.11 -3.69
CA VAL A 106 7.20 -17.71 -3.48
C VAL A 106 7.22 -16.91 -4.78
N ASN A 107 7.73 -17.51 -5.87
CA ASN A 107 7.86 -16.83 -7.16
C ASN A 107 6.52 -16.50 -7.83
N GLN A 108 5.41 -17.06 -7.38
CA GLN A 108 4.07 -16.70 -7.83
C GLN A 108 3.62 -15.29 -7.35
N TYR A 109 4.41 -14.64 -6.51
CA TYR A 109 4.15 -13.30 -5.95
C TYR A 109 5.15 -12.26 -6.45
N ASP A 110 5.86 -12.55 -7.55
CA ASP A 110 6.73 -11.56 -8.17
C ASP A 110 5.92 -10.50 -8.94
N ILE A 111 6.59 -9.41 -9.27
CA ILE A 111 5.92 -8.24 -9.87
C ILE A 111 5.26 -8.56 -11.22
N ASN A 112 5.76 -9.55 -11.98
CA ASN A 112 5.14 -9.95 -13.23
C ASN A 112 3.79 -10.62 -12.99
N HIS A 113 3.67 -11.50 -11.99
CA HIS A 113 2.40 -12.13 -11.63
C HIS A 113 1.41 -11.09 -11.08
N LEU A 114 1.87 -10.19 -10.19
CA LEU A 114 1.01 -9.20 -9.58
C LEU A 114 0.47 -8.18 -10.59
N THR A 115 1.28 -7.74 -11.54
CA THR A 115 0.82 -6.85 -12.61
C THR A 115 -0.06 -7.57 -13.64
N ALA A 116 0.24 -8.85 -13.95
CA ALA A 116 -0.62 -9.66 -14.78
C ALA A 116 -2.01 -9.91 -14.17
N ASP A 117 -2.12 -9.95 -12.83
CA ASP A 117 -3.41 -10.01 -12.15
C ASP A 117 -4.24 -8.75 -12.43
N MET A 118 -3.63 -7.56 -12.38
CA MET A 118 -4.33 -6.29 -12.68
C MET A 118 -4.83 -6.26 -14.13
N ILE A 119 -4.01 -6.69 -15.07
CA ILE A 119 -4.42 -6.81 -16.49
C ILE A 119 -5.50 -7.88 -16.67
N GLY A 120 -5.35 -9.02 -15.99
CA GLY A 120 -6.35 -10.09 -16.01
C GLY A 120 -7.73 -9.65 -15.53
N ILE A 121 -7.81 -8.74 -14.55
CA ILE A 121 -9.07 -8.13 -14.14
C ILE A 121 -9.66 -7.33 -15.29
N LEU A 122 -8.90 -6.45 -15.95
CA LEU A 122 -9.38 -5.66 -17.08
C LEU A 122 -9.91 -6.56 -18.20
N ASP A 123 -9.12 -7.56 -18.57
CA ASP A 123 -9.46 -8.47 -19.68
C ASP A 123 -10.74 -9.29 -19.38
N ALA A 124 -10.86 -9.83 -18.17
CA ALA A 124 -12.03 -10.60 -17.75
C ALA A 124 -13.31 -9.75 -17.67
N LEU A 125 -13.17 -8.44 -17.43
CA LEU A 125 -14.28 -7.49 -17.39
C LEU A 125 -14.60 -6.86 -18.75
N GLY A 126 -13.77 -7.10 -19.77
CA GLY A 126 -13.89 -6.48 -21.08
C GLY A 126 -13.50 -5.00 -21.11
N GLU A 127 -12.78 -4.52 -20.11
CA GLU A 127 -12.34 -3.15 -19.98
C GLU A 127 -11.03 -2.92 -20.74
N LYS A 128 -10.99 -1.89 -21.56
CA LYS A 128 -9.79 -1.53 -22.32
C LYS A 128 -8.77 -0.85 -21.43
N THR A 129 -9.23 0.08 -20.61
CA THR A 129 -8.40 0.89 -19.73
C THR A 129 -9.04 1.07 -18.36
N ALA A 130 -8.23 1.42 -17.37
CA ALA A 130 -8.66 1.83 -16.04
C ALA A 130 -7.73 2.92 -15.50
N SER A 131 -8.17 3.65 -14.48
CA SER A 131 -7.28 4.31 -13.54
C SER A 131 -6.86 3.30 -12.46
N ILE A 132 -5.65 3.42 -11.93
CA ILE A 132 -5.16 2.52 -10.88
C ILE A 132 -4.65 3.31 -9.69
N VAL A 133 -5.05 2.88 -8.49
CA VAL A 133 -4.63 3.43 -7.20
C VAL A 133 -3.99 2.31 -6.41
N GLY A 134 -2.82 2.52 -5.84
CA GLY A 134 -2.16 1.52 -5.01
C GLY A 134 -1.65 2.11 -3.71
N HIS A 135 -1.89 1.38 -2.61
CA HIS A 135 -1.39 1.70 -1.27
C HIS A 135 -0.42 0.62 -0.76
N ASP A 136 0.62 1.03 -0.06
CA ASP A 136 1.66 0.15 0.49
C ASP A 136 2.21 -0.80 -0.59
N TRP A 137 2.12 -2.13 -0.49
CA TRP A 137 2.49 -3.07 -1.56
C TRP A 137 1.66 -2.91 -2.84
N GLY A 138 0.43 -2.43 -2.73
CA GLY A 138 -0.36 -2.06 -3.90
C GLY A 138 0.24 -0.90 -4.71
N ALA A 139 1.02 -0.01 -4.10
CA ALA A 139 1.69 1.09 -4.79
C ALA A 139 2.77 0.60 -5.79
N PRO A 140 3.72 -0.29 -5.43
CA PRO A 140 4.57 -0.95 -6.41
C PRO A 140 3.79 -1.69 -7.49
N VAL A 141 2.72 -2.43 -7.14
CA VAL A 141 1.90 -3.15 -8.14
C VAL A 141 1.28 -2.16 -9.14
N ALA A 142 0.66 -1.09 -8.68
CA ALA A 142 0.07 -0.05 -9.52
C ALA A 142 1.14 0.64 -10.40
N THR A 143 2.28 0.98 -9.81
CA THR A 143 3.42 1.61 -10.49
C THR A 143 3.97 0.74 -11.62
N TYR A 144 4.25 -0.53 -11.34
CA TYR A 144 4.76 -1.45 -12.36
C TYR A 144 3.70 -1.84 -13.37
N SER A 145 2.41 -1.85 -13.00
CA SER A 145 1.33 -2.01 -13.98
C SER A 145 1.32 -0.87 -15.00
N ALA A 146 1.46 0.37 -14.56
CA ALA A 146 1.57 1.53 -15.45
C ALA A 146 2.88 1.56 -16.26
N LEU A 147 3.97 0.99 -15.75
CA LEU A 147 5.24 0.87 -16.48
C LEU A 147 5.21 -0.21 -17.56
N PHE A 148 4.66 -1.39 -17.25
CA PHE A 148 4.62 -2.52 -18.19
C PHE A 148 3.52 -2.37 -19.23
N TYR A 149 2.39 -1.74 -18.87
CA TYR A 149 1.19 -1.64 -19.69
C TYR A 149 0.64 -0.20 -19.75
N PRO A 150 1.45 0.77 -20.20
CA PRO A 150 1.06 2.19 -20.17
C PRO A 150 -0.19 2.51 -20.98
N GLU A 151 -0.55 1.68 -21.97
CA GLU A 151 -1.77 1.80 -22.77
C GLU A 151 -3.03 1.29 -22.07
N ARG A 152 -2.88 0.56 -20.95
CA ARG A 152 -3.99 -0.01 -20.19
C ARG A 152 -4.40 0.86 -19.00
N PHE A 153 -3.58 1.83 -18.62
CA PHE A 153 -3.87 2.70 -17.48
C PHE A 153 -3.88 4.16 -17.90
N THR A 154 -4.97 4.87 -17.56
CA THR A 154 -5.15 6.29 -17.91
C THR A 154 -4.58 7.23 -16.87
N LYS A 155 -4.60 6.81 -15.59
CA LYS A 155 -4.07 7.56 -14.44
C LYS A 155 -3.50 6.61 -13.40
N LEU A 156 -2.52 7.10 -12.65
CA LEU A 156 -1.89 6.38 -11.55
C LEU A 156 -1.95 7.21 -10.27
N VAL A 157 -2.39 6.61 -9.17
CA VAL A 157 -2.21 7.18 -7.83
C VAL A 157 -1.34 6.25 -7.00
N ILE A 158 -0.25 6.79 -6.50
CA ILE A 158 0.72 6.10 -5.63
C ILE A 158 0.49 6.59 -4.20
N MET A 159 0.19 5.66 -3.28
CA MET A 159 -0.03 6.02 -1.88
C MET A 159 1.02 5.38 -0.97
N SER A 160 1.61 6.18 -0.11
CA SER A 160 2.58 5.83 0.94
C SER A 160 3.96 5.39 0.46
N VAL A 161 4.10 4.62 -0.62
CA VAL A 161 5.40 4.09 -1.08
C VAL A 161 5.88 4.80 -2.35
N PRO A 162 6.79 5.77 -2.26
CA PRO A 162 7.23 6.57 -3.41
C PRO A 162 8.06 5.74 -4.40
N TYR A 163 7.93 6.05 -5.68
CA TYR A 163 8.72 5.44 -6.75
C TYR A 163 9.76 6.41 -7.31
N ASN A 164 11.02 6.12 -7.05
CA ASN A 164 12.16 6.94 -7.45
C ASN A 164 12.96 6.31 -8.61
N GLY A 165 12.29 5.45 -9.39
CA GLY A 165 12.96 4.66 -10.42
C GLY A 165 13.61 3.38 -9.89
N ARG A 166 14.06 2.54 -10.82
CA ARG A 166 14.75 1.30 -10.48
C ARG A 166 16.13 1.59 -9.89
N GLN A 167 16.39 1.05 -8.71
CA GLN A 167 17.67 1.20 -8.02
C GLN A 167 18.78 0.37 -8.67
N ASP A 168 19.99 0.91 -8.74
CA ASP A 168 21.18 0.20 -9.29
C ASP A 168 21.61 -0.98 -8.42
N GLN A 169 21.49 -0.83 -7.11
CA GLN A 169 21.87 -1.84 -6.14
C GLN A 169 20.71 -2.75 -5.77
N ASN A 170 21.00 -4.01 -5.48
CA ASN A 170 20.03 -4.94 -4.92
C ASN A 170 19.50 -4.40 -3.57
N PRO A 171 18.20 -4.15 -3.45
CA PRO A 171 17.63 -3.57 -2.22
C PRO A 171 17.88 -4.43 -0.98
N ILE A 172 17.81 -5.76 -1.09
CA ILE A 172 18.01 -6.68 0.03
C ILE A 172 19.48 -6.60 0.52
N GLU A 173 20.44 -6.56 -0.39
CA GLU A 173 21.85 -6.40 -0.01
C GLU A 173 22.12 -5.02 0.62
N GLY A 174 21.47 -3.97 0.11
CA GLY A 174 21.51 -2.64 0.73
C GLY A 174 20.98 -2.65 2.16
N MET A 175 19.81 -3.27 2.38
CA MET A 175 19.23 -3.42 3.72
C MET A 175 20.13 -4.22 4.66
N LYS A 176 20.70 -5.36 4.21
CA LYS A 176 21.67 -6.14 5.01
C LYS A 176 22.89 -5.32 5.41
N ALA A 177 23.43 -4.50 4.51
CA ALA A 177 24.55 -3.66 4.79
C ALA A 177 24.26 -2.57 5.84
N VAL A 178 23.04 -2.00 5.82
CA VAL A 178 22.60 -0.96 6.76
C VAL A 178 22.28 -1.54 8.14
N PHE A 179 21.46 -2.58 8.19
CA PHE A 179 20.95 -3.12 9.45
C PHE A 179 21.89 -4.13 10.11
N GLN A 180 22.76 -4.79 9.33
CA GLN A 180 23.73 -5.80 9.82
C GLN A 180 23.04 -6.86 10.70
N ASP A 181 23.38 -6.91 11.99
CA ASP A 181 22.76 -7.82 12.97
C ASP A 181 21.49 -7.26 13.61
N ASN A 182 21.13 -6.01 13.31
CA ASN A 182 19.93 -5.41 13.88
C ASN A 182 18.68 -5.91 13.15
N PHE A 183 17.57 -5.87 13.87
CA PHE A 183 16.28 -6.26 13.34
C PHE A 183 15.80 -5.22 12.32
N PHE A 184 15.31 -5.74 11.20
CA PHE A 184 14.53 -4.97 10.22
C PHE A 184 13.45 -5.88 9.65
N TYR A 185 12.20 -5.44 9.68
CA TYR A 185 11.05 -6.29 9.37
C TYR A 185 11.11 -6.90 7.96
N ILE A 186 11.58 -6.17 6.94
CA ILE A 186 11.73 -6.70 5.58
C ILE A 186 12.72 -7.89 5.56
N LEU A 187 13.84 -7.77 6.27
CA LEU A 187 14.79 -8.87 6.38
C LEU A 187 14.22 -10.05 7.18
N TYR A 188 13.40 -9.77 8.20
CA TYR A 188 12.68 -10.80 8.96
C TYR A 188 11.67 -11.55 8.08
N HIS A 189 10.93 -10.85 7.21
CA HIS A 189 10.03 -11.49 6.23
C HIS A 189 10.79 -12.39 5.23
N ASN A 190 12.06 -12.11 4.99
CA ASN A 190 12.93 -12.91 4.13
C ASN A 190 13.66 -14.06 4.87
N GLU A 191 13.45 -14.23 6.17
CA GLU A 191 13.98 -15.37 6.90
C GLU A 191 13.42 -16.68 6.33
N PRO A 192 14.24 -17.76 6.27
CA PRO A 192 13.80 -19.06 5.75
C PRO A 192 12.75 -19.71 6.66
N ASP A 193 12.19 -20.81 6.19
CA ASP A 193 11.29 -21.70 6.94
C ASP A 193 9.99 -21.06 7.47
N GLY A 194 9.59 -19.93 6.90
CA GLY A 194 8.31 -19.29 7.23
C GLY A 194 8.28 -18.70 8.64
N VAL A 195 9.38 -18.14 9.11
CA VAL A 195 9.50 -17.61 10.47
C VAL A 195 8.48 -16.50 10.73
N ALA A 196 8.32 -15.58 9.79
CA ALA A 196 7.42 -14.44 9.94
C ALA A 196 5.94 -14.86 9.99
N GLU A 197 5.47 -15.61 8.99
CA GLU A 197 4.07 -16.07 8.96
C GLU A 197 3.74 -17.01 10.12
N LYS A 198 4.67 -17.85 10.54
CA LYS A 198 4.48 -18.67 11.75
C LYS A 198 4.32 -17.86 13.04
N GLU A 199 4.92 -16.67 13.11
CA GLU A 199 4.67 -15.74 14.22
C GLU A 199 3.27 -15.13 14.10
N TYR A 200 2.91 -14.63 12.92
CA TYR A 200 1.67 -13.89 12.69
C TYR A 200 0.42 -14.75 12.71
N ASP A 201 0.49 -15.95 12.16
CA ASP A 201 -0.64 -16.91 12.14
C ASP A 201 -1.04 -17.42 13.52
N LYS A 202 -0.19 -17.24 14.55
CA LYS A 202 -0.52 -17.63 15.92
C LYS A 202 -1.61 -16.76 16.54
N ASP A 203 -1.57 -15.47 16.24
CA ASP A 203 -2.54 -14.49 16.72
C ASP A 203 -2.68 -13.33 15.73
N PRO A 204 -3.50 -13.50 14.67
CA PRO A 204 -3.80 -12.46 13.70
C PRO A 204 -4.29 -11.16 14.36
N ARG A 205 -5.04 -11.27 15.45
CA ARG A 205 -5.59 -10.13 16.18
C ARG A 205 -4.49 -9.28 16.83
N ASP A 206 -3.48 -9.90 17.42
CA ASP A 206 -2.34 -9.19 18.00
C ASP A 206 -1.60 -8.38 16.93
N LEU A 207 -1.34 -9.00 15.75
CA LEU A 207 -0.70 -8.30 14.65
C LEU A 207 -1.54 -7.11 14.16
N ILE A 208 -2.80 -7.35 13.80
CA ILE A 208 -3.67 -6.31 13.23
C ILE A 208 -3.86 -5.16 14.22
N SER A 209 -4.11 -5.45 15.50
CA SER A 209 -4.26 -4.42 16.53
C SER A 209 -3.02 -3.55 16.69
N LYS A 210 -1.82 -4.12 16.55
CA LYS A 210 -0.55 -3.39 16.64
C LYS A 210 -0.23 -2.55 15.41
N PHE A 211 -0.65 -2.99 14.23
CA PHE A 211 -0.33 -2.31 12.98
C PHE A 211 -1.34 -1.21 12.64
N TYR A 212 -2.62 -1.41 12.91
CA TYR A 212 -3.68 -0.46 12.60
C TYR A 212 -3.79 0.59 13.70
N GLN A 213 -2.77 1.46 13.79
CA GLN A 213 -2.66 2.53 14.76
C GLN A 213 -2.41 3.88 14.10
N SER A 214 -2.88 4.96 14.72
CA SER A 214 -2.54 6.33 14.32
C SER A 214 -1.18 6.76 14.90
N PRO A 215 -0.50 7.73 14.29
CA PRO A 215 0.68 8.34 14.88
C PRO A 215 0.39 8.90 16.27
N GLY A 216 1.21 8.51 17.25
CA GLY A 216 1.06 8.97 18.63
C GLY A 216 0.05 8.19 19.48
N SER A 217 -0.51 7.10 18.95
CA SER A 217 -1.31 6.17 19.75
C SER A 217 -0.55 5.73 21.00
N GLN A 218 -1.27 5.67 22.13
CA GLN A 218 -0.68 5.21 23.40
C GLN A 218 -0.42 3.71 23.35
N THR A 219 0.80 3.33 23.70
CA THR A 219 1.21 1.92 23.73
C THR A 219 2.00 1.63 25.01
N LYS A 220 1.89 0.41 25.52
CA LYS A 220 2.80 -0.10 26.54
C LYS A 220 4.17 -0.37 25.91
N SER A 221 5.20 -0.40 26.75
CA SER A 221 6.55 -0.70 26.28
C SER A 221 6.62 -2.06 25.56
N PRO A 222 7.39 -2.17 24.46
CA PRO A 222 7.64 -3.43 23.81
C PRO A 222 8.25 -4.47 24.74
N LYS A 223 7.95 -5.75 24.50
CA LYS A 223 8.56 -6.87 25.25
C LYS A 223 10.05 -7.06 24.90
N ILE A 224 10.43 -6.72 23.65
CA ILE A 224 11.82 -6.76 23.17
C ILE A 224 12.25 -5.35 22.79
N THR A 225 13.25 -4.82 23.49
CA THR A 225 13.88 -3.52 23.22
C THR A 225 15.30 -3.67 22.67
N ASP A 226 15.89 -4.86 22.73
CA ASP A 226 17.18 -5.15 22.11
C ASP A 226 17.06 -5.04 20.59
N PRO A 227 17.87 -4.17 19.93
CA PRO A 227 17.80 -3.99 18.47
C PRO A 227 18.29 -5.22 17.69
N LYS A 228 18.97 -6.17 18.31
CA LYS A 228 19.52 -7.34 17.61
C LYS A 228 18.41 -8.28 17.15
N ARG A 229 18.51 -8.76 15.90
CA ARG A 229 17.54 -9.71 15.35
C ARG A 229 17.50 -11.04 16.13
N SER A 230 18.62 -11.46 16.71
CA SER A 230 18.70 -12.66 17.58
C SER A 230 17.86 -12.59 18.85
N ALA A 231 17.42 -11.39 19.25
CA ALA A 231 16.60 -11.22 20.45
C ALA A 231 15.13 -11.70 20.28
N GLY A 232 14.67 -11.92 19.04
CA GLY A 232 13.35 -12.49 18.78
C GLY A 232 12.59 -11.87 17.63
N GLY A 233 11.32 -12.25 17.49
CA GLY A 233 10.43 -11.88 16.37
C GLY A 233 10.04 -10.41 16.30
N PHE A 234 9.06 -10.12 15.45
CA PHE A 234 8.62 -8.76 15.17
C PHE A 234 7.57 -8.25 16.18
N LEU A 235 6.52 -9.01 16.42
CA LEU A 235 5.41 -8.56 17.26
C LEU A 235 5.82 -8.18 18.69
N PRO A 236 6.76 -8.89 19.37
CA PRO A 236 7.25 -8.47 20.67
C PRO A 236 8.01 -7.14 20.69
N ARG A 237 8.43 -6.64 19.53
CA ARG A 237 9.12 -5.33 19.36
C ARG A 237 8.16 -4.17 19.21
N ILE A 238 6.89 -4.46 18.95
CA ILE A 238 5.83 -3.47 18.86
C ILE A 238 5.13 -3.40 20.21
N GLY A 239 4.91 -2.18 20.72
CA GLY A 239 4.18 -1.98 21.97
C GLY A 239 2.72 -2.44 21.87
N GLU A 240 2.18 -2.91 22.98
CA GLU A 240 0.76 -3.25 23.08
C GLU A 240 -0.07 -1.96 23.04
N PRO A 241 -0.97 -1.74 22.08
CA PRO A 241 -1.80 -0.55 22.05
C PRO A 241 -2.80 -0.55 23.21
N GLU A 242 -3.13 0.62 23.74
CA GLU A 242 -4.13 0.77 24.80
C GLU A 242 -5.57 0.73 24.26
N GLY A 243 -5.75 0.82 22.95
CA GLY A 243 -7.04 0.76 22.26
C GLY A 243 -6.90 0.79 20.76
N LEU A 244 -8.01 0.82 20.07
CA LEU A 244 -8.08 1.03 18.62
C LEU A 244 -8.20 2.53 18.33
N PRO A 245 -7.68 3.02 17.20
CA PRO A 245 -7.87 4.40 16.79
C PRO A 245 -9.34 4.65 16.36
N ASP A 246 -9.79 5.90 16.40
CA ASP A 246 -11.19 6.27 16.14
C ASP A 246 -11.70 5.85 14.74
N TRP A 247 -10.81 5.74 13.76
CA TRP A 247 -11.14 5.34 12.39
C TRP A 247 -11.25 3.82 12.18
N PHE A 248 -10.91 3.01 13.22
CA PHE A 248 -10.90 1.55 13.13
C PHE A 248 -11.65 0.93 14.30
N THR A 249 -12.90 0.55 14.05
CA THR A 249 -13.81 0.02 15.08
C THR A 249 -13.51 -1.44 15.44
N PRO A 250 -14.02 -1.96 16.58
CA PRO A 250 -13.94 -3.39 16.89
C PRO A 250 -14.53 -4.29 15.78
N LYS A 251 -15.56 -3.83 15.06
CA LYS A 251 -16.15 -4.58 13.93
C LYS A 251 -15.19 -4.62 12.74
N ASP A 252 -14.49 -3.52 12.48
CA ASP A 252 -13.47 -3.48 11.43
C ASP A 252 -12.32 -4.45 11.77
N LEU A 253 -11.88 -4.44 13.04
CA LEU A 253 -10.87 -5.38 13.52
C LEU A 253 -11.32 -6.83 13.35
N ASP A 254 -12.53 -7.18 13.80
CA ASP A 254 -13.07 -8.54 13.66
C ASP A 254 -13.14 -8.96 12.18
N TYR A 255 -13.55 -8.06 11.29
CA TYR A 255 -13.61 -8.33 9.85
C TYR A 255 -12.20 -8.60 9.28
N VAL A 256 -11.24 -7.71 9.54
CA VAL A 256 -9.88 -7.85 9.02
C VAL A 256 -9.20 -9.11 9.57
N VAL A 257 -9.34 -9.37 10.86
CA VAL A 257 -8.81 -10.59 11.49
C VAL A 257 -9.38 -11.83 10.82
N GLY A 258 -10.70 -11.91 10.59
CA GLY A 258 -11.33 -13.03 9.90
C GLY A 258 -10.78 -13.28 8.50
N GLN A 259 -10.38 -12.22 7.76
CA GLN A 259 -9.74 -12.38 6.45
C GLN A 259 -8.37 -13.08 6.57
N PHE A 260 -7.58 -12.76 7.60
CA PHE A 260 -6.27 -13.39 7.82
C PHE A 260 -6.36 -14.74 8.50
N GLU A 261 -7.39 -15.02 9.30
CA GLU A 261 -7.67 -16.38 9.80
C GLU A 261 -7.98 -17.34 8.63
N GLU A 262 -8.59 -16.84 7.55
CA GLU A 262 -8.88 -17.62 6.33
C GLU A 262 -7.64 -17.77 5.44
N SER A 263 -6.94 -16.68 5.10
CA SER A 263 -5.84 -16.68 4.13
C SER A 263 -4.47 -17.01 4.72
N GLY A 264 -4.27 -16.77 6.03
CA GLY A 264 -2.96 -16.70 6.66
C GLY A 264 -2.14 -15.50 6.17
N PHE A 265 -0.92 -15.36 6.70
CA PHE A 265 -0.01 -14.25 6.33
C PHE A 265 1.03 -14.62 5.29
N ARG A 266 1.19 -15.90 4.94
CA ARG A 266 2.23 -16.37 4.01
C ARG A 266 2.16 -15.66 2.65
N GLY A 267 0.95 -15.50 2.09
CA GLY A 267 0.76 -14.83 0.80
C GLY A 267 1.34 -13.42 0.82
N GLY A 268 0.95 -12.62 1.81
CA GLY A 268 1.44 -11.25 1.96
C GLY A 268 2.94 -11.16 2.24
N VAL A 269 3.49 -12.05 3.06
CA VAL A 269 4.94 -12.12 3.32
C VAL A 269 5.73 -12.45 2.06
N ASN A 270 5.17 -13.23 1.13
CA ASN A 270 5.84 -13.57 -0.12
C ASN A 270 6.08 -12.37 -1.05
N TYR A 271 5.34 -11.27 -0.93
CA TYR A 271 5.66 -10.01 -1.65
C TYR A 271 7.05 -9.51 -1.26
N TYR A 272 7.38 -9.51 0.02
CA TYR A 272 8.70 -9.10 0.53
C TYR A 272 9.81 -10.05 0.10
N ARG A 273 9.54 -11.36 0.02
CA ARG A 273 10.50 -12.38 -0.44
C ARG A 273 10.85 -12.25 -1.93
N ASN A 274 10.01 -11.53 -2.70
CA ASN A 274 10.28 -11.26 -4.11
C ASN A 274 11.00 -9.94 -4.37
N ILE A 275 11.38 -9.13 -3.38
CA ILE A 275 12.06 -7.84 -3.58
C ILE A 275 13.33 -8.01 -4.44
N GLU A 276 14.22 -8.95 -4.10
CA GLU A 276 15.43 -9.22 -4.89
C GLU A 276 15.09 -9.77 -6.28
N ARG A 277 14.10 -10.68 -6.37
CA ARG A 277 13.64 -11.23 -7.63
C ARG A 277 13.05 -10.13 -8.53
N ASN A 278 12.22 -9.27 -8.00
CA ASN A 278 11.64 -8.14 -8.71
C ASN A 278 12.73 -7.21 -9.23
N TRP A 279 13.74 -6.91 -8.42
CA TRP A 279 14.89 -6.13 -8.86
C TRP A 279 15.62 -6.77 -10.05
N LYS A 280 15.78 -8.11 -10.08
CA LYS A 280 16.37 -8.85 -11.21
C LYS A 280 15.47 -8.83 -12.45
N LEU A 281 14.15 -9.03 -12.27
CA LEU A 281 13.17 -9.06 -13.36
C LEU A 281 13.01 -7.71 -14.05
N THR A 282 13.24 -6.62 -13.34
CA THR A 282 13.05 -5.24 -13.82
C THR A 282 14.35 -4.59 -14.31
N LYS A 283 15.42 -5.37 -14.58
CA LYS A 283 16.73 -4.84 -14.97
C LYS A 283 16.69 -3.90 -16.19
N ASP A 284 15.80 -4.22 -17.15
CA ASP A 284 15.67 -3.46 -18.40
C ASP A 284 14.82 -2.19 -18.23
N LEU A 285 14.26 -1.94 -17.05
CA LEU A 285 13.46 -0.75 -16.74
C LEU A 285 14.26 0.40 -16.11
N LYS A 286 15.60 0.33 -16.08
CA LYS A 286 16.44 1.32 -15.40
C LYS A 286 16.12 2.76 -15.83
N ASP A 287 15.93 2.98 -17.13
CA ASP A 287 15.69 4.30 -17.70
C ASP A 287 14.21 4.52 -18.13
N HIS A 288 13.33 3.56 -17.79
CA HIS A 288 11.92 3.67 -18.11
C HIS A 288 11.23 4.64 -17.17
N LYS A 289 10.31 5.42 -17.74
CA LYS A 289 9.57 6.45 -17.03
C LYS A 289 8.07 6.17 -17.11
N ILE A 290 7.36 6.50 -16.03
CA ILE A 290 5.90 6.43 -16.01
C ILE A 290 5.36 7.52 -16.95
N LYS A 291 4.51 7.11 -17.89
CA LYS A 291 3.99 7.96 -18.99
C LYS A 291 2.52 8.35 -18.82
N VAL A 292 1.96 8.09 -17.67
CA VAL A 292 0.57 8.44 -17.34
C VAL A 292 0.55 9.55 -16.28
N PRO A 293 -0.46 10.43 -16.28
CA PRO A 293 -0.67 11.38 -15.19
C PRO A 293 -0.65 10.67 -13.86
N THR A 294 0.13 11.19 -12.92
CA THR A 294 0.39 10.53 -11.66
C THR A 294 0.24 11.48 -10.49
N LEU A 295 -0.41 10.99 -9.44
CA LEU A 295 -0.55 11.66 -8.15
C LEU A 295 0.15 10.84 -7.06
N PHE A 296 0.79 11.51 -6.10
CA PHE A 296 1.31 10.87 -4.90
C PHE A 296 0.60 11.39 -3.66
N ILE A 297 0.15 10.47 -2.79
CA ILE A 297 -0.52 10.81 -1.53
C ILE A 297 0.14 10.03 -0.39
N ALA A 298 0.41 10.67 0.74
CA ALA A 298 0.82 10.01 1.98
C ALA A 298 0.40 10.80 3.22
N GLY A 299 0.41 10.16 4.37
CA GLY A 299 0.35 10.88 5.64
C GLY A 299 1.71 11.49 5.98
N SER A 300 1.74 12.71 6.54
CA SER A 300 2.99 13.38 6.92
C SER A 300 3.75 12.65 8.05
N ARG A 301 3.07 11.76 8.76
CA ARG A 301 3.60 10.91 9.84
C ARG A 301 3.75 9.44 9.44
N ASP A 302 3.60 9.15 8.15
CA ASP A 302 3.84 7.80 7.62
C ASP A 302 5.33 7.42 7.77
N MET A 303 5.60 6.29 8.42
CA MET A 303 6.96 5.82 8.67
C MET A 303 7.69 5.43 7.36
N VAL A 304 6.95 5.07 6.31
CA VAL A 304 7.52 4.64 5.02
C VAL A 304 8.20 5.81 4.31
N ILE A 305 7.63 7.01 4.38
CA ILE A 305 8.27 8.21 3.81
C ILE A 305 9.39 8.78 4.70
N GLY A 306 9.54 8.28 5.94
CA GLY A 306 10.66 8.62 6.83
C GLY A 306 10.79 10.10 7.17
N GLY A 307 9.68 10.86 7.21
CA GLY A 307 9.66 12.29 7.47
C GLY A 307 10.14 13.15 6.30
N ALA A 308 10.18 12.61 5.07
CA ALA A 308 10.52 13.39 3.88
C ALA A 308 9.48 14.51 3.63
N SER A 309 9.95 15.70 3.27
CA SER A 309 9.07 16.81 2.91
C SER A 309 8.42 16.60 1.53
N LYS A 310 7.36 17.36 1.24
CA LYS A 310 6.69 17.39 -0.07
C LYS A 310 7.72 17.64 -1.20
N GLU A 311 8.60 18.62 -1.03
CA GLU A 311 9.61 19.01 -2.01
C GLU A 311 10.64 17.91 -2.23
N MET A 312 11.07 17.22 -1.16
CA MET A 312 12.00 16.10 -1.25
C MET A 312 11.38 14.93 -2.03
N LEU A 313 10.15 14.57 -1.73
CA LEU A 313 9.42 13.51 -2.43
C LEU A 313 9.21 13.89 -3.90
N GLN A 314 8.71 15.10 -4.18
CA GLN A 314 8.50 15.58 -5.53
C GLN A 314 9.79 15.57 -6.35
N SER A 315 10.88 16.06 -5.79
CA SER A 315 12.20 16.07 -6.43
C SER A 315 12.71 14.65 -6.71
N SER A 316 12.56 13.74 -5.76
CA SER A 316 13.06 12.37 -5.89
C SER A 316 12.31 11.53 -6.92
N MET A 317 10.98 11.78 -7.07
CA MET A 317 10.13 11.02 -7.98
C MET A 317 10.10 11.60 -9.39
N LYS A 318 10.37 12.90 -9.57
CA LYS A 318 10.15 13.63 -10.83
C LYS A 318 10.91 13.06 -12.02
N GLU A 319 12.10 12.50 -11.79
CA GLU A 319 12.87 11.89 -12.88
C GLU A 319 12.23 10.61 -13.42
N ALA A 320 11.73 9.76 -12.52
CA ALA A 320 11.06 8.50 -12.87
C ALA A 320 9.61 8.72 -13.34
N ILE A 321 8.98 9.82 -12.88
CA ILE A 321 7.58 10.17 -13.14
C ILE A 321 7.50 11.60 -13.69
N PRO A 322 7.82 11.83 -14.99
CA PRO A 322 7.75 13.16 -15.58
C PRO A 322 6.38 13.83 -15.50
N LEU A 323 5.31 13.02 -15.50
CA LEU A 323 3.92 13.44 -15.38
C LEU A 323 3.40 13.37 -13.93
N LEU A 324 4.29 13.47 -12.93
CA LEU A 324 3.89 13.67 -11.55
C LEU A 324 3.28 15.05 -11.39
N GLU A 325 1.98 15.11 -11.18
CA GLU A 325 1.23 16.36 -11.07
C GLU A 325 1.43 16.99 -9.69
N GLU A 326 1.19 16.21 -8.64
CA GLU A 326 1.30 16.70 -7.28
C GLU A 326 1.78 15.62 -6.30
N VAL A 327 2.40 16.07 -5.21
CA VAL A 327 2.67 15.32 -3.98
C VAL A 327 1.81 15.92 -2.88
N ILE A 328 0.95 15.13 -2.27
CA ILE A 328 0.05 15.55 -1.20
C ILE A 328 0.42 14.83 0.08
N LEU A 329 0.70 15.60 1.14
CA LEU A 329 0.96 15.09 2.46
C LEU A 329 -0.12 15.56 3.42
N PHE A 330 -0.91 14.62 3.95
CA PHE A 330 -1.94 14.94 4.95
C PHE A 330 -1.31 15.18 6.33
N PRO A 331 -1.52 16.35 6.93
CA PRO A 331 -0.93 16.68 8.22
C PRO A 331 -1.37 15.71 9.33
N ASN A 332 -0.41 15.25 10.13
CA ASN A 332 -0.62 14.37 11.28
C ASN A 332 -1.25 12.98 10.99
N ILE A 333 -1.47 12.63 9.73
CA ILE A 333 -1.96 11.31 9.29
C ILE A 333 -0.78 10.35 9.19
N GLY A 334 -1.03 9.07 9.50
CA GLY A 334 -0.06 7.99 9.43
C GLY A 334 -0.06 7.24 8.10
N HIS A 335 0.22 5.95 8.20
CA HIS A 335 0.37 5.07 7.05
C HIS A 335 -0.97 4.75 6.36
N TRP A 336 -2.04 4.61 7.13
CA TRP A 336 -3.35 4.15 6.63
C TRP A 336 -4.18 5.29 6.06
N VAL A 337 -3.57 6.11 5.22
CA VAL A 337 -4.10 7.41 4.78
C VAL A 337 -5.52 7.35 4.23
N GLN A 338 -5.88 6.29 3.47
CA GLN A 338 -7.23 6.08 2.91
C GLN A 338 -8.27 5.71 3.97
N GLN A 339 -7.82 5.29 5.15
CA GLN A 339 -8.68 4.91 6.29
C GLN A 339 -8.66 5.95 7.40
N GLU A 340 -7.50 6.60 7.64
CA GLU A 340 -7.34 7.66 8.65
C GLU A 340 -7.96 8.99 8.21
N ALA A 341 -7.93 9.31 6.90
CA ALA A 341 -8.46 10.53 6.30
C ALA A 341 -9.31 10.21 5.05
N PRO A 342 -10.42 9.45 5.19
CA PRO A 342 -11.16 8.93 4.06
C PRO A 342 -11.84 10.00 3.22
N GLU A 343 -12.35 11.08 3.84
CA GLU A 343 -13.06 12.15 3.14
C GLU A 343 -12.09 12.97 2.28
N GLU A 344 -10.97 13.38 2.85
CA GLU A 344 -9.93 14.12 2.16
C GLU A 344 -9.32 13.29 1.04
N THR A 345 -9.03 12.03 1.30
CA THR A 345 -8.53 11.09 0.29
C THR A 345 -9.52 10.98 -0.88
N ASN A 346 -10.80 10.79 -0.60
CA ASN A 346 -11.82 10.69 -1.65
C ASN A 346 -11.95 11.98 -2.46
N LYS A 347 -11.95 13.15 -1.83
CA LYS A 347 -12.00 14.45 -2.53
C LYS A 347 -10.86 14.59 -3.53
N ILE A 348 -9.64 14.27 -3.10
CA ILE A 348 -8.46 14.36 -3.95
C ILE A 348 -8.51 13.33 -5.09
N LEU A 349 -8.88 12.08 -4.78
CA LEU A 349 -9.02 11.05 -5.81
C LEU A 349 -10.08 11.43 -6.84
N ILE A 350 -11.26 11.93 -6.41
CA ILE A 350 -12.33 12.36 -7.31
C ILE A 350 -11.88 13.53 -8.20
N SER A 351 -11.21 14.53 -7.61
CA SER A 351 -10.68 15.67 -8.37
C SER A 351 -9.72 15.18 -9.45
N PHE A 352 -8.68 14.46 -9.06
CA PHE A 352 -7.66 13.97 -9.98
C PHE A 352 -8.24 13.05 -11.07
N LEU A 353 -9.15 12.12 -10.70
CA LEU A 353 -9.74 11.17 -11.64
C LEU A 353 -10.68 11.82 -12.66
N ASN A 354 -11.33 12.93 -12.32
CA ASN A 354 -12.24 13.67 -13.21
C ASN A 354 -11.53 14.66 -14.14
N GLU A 355 -10.29 15.03 -13.91
CA GLU A 355 -9.54 15.92 -14.80
C GLU A 355 -9.47 15.29 -16.19
N SER A 356 -9.82 16.08 -17.21
CA SER A 356 -9.68 15.66 -18.62
C SER A 356 -8.20 15.68 -19.00
N ASN A 357 -7.72 14.59 -19.58
CA ASN A 357 -6.36 14.49 -20.13
C ASN A 357 -6.15 15.44 -21.31
#